data_f1e1d1eae7b6813e91474c0a788c64fe
#
_entry.id   f1e1d1eae7b6813e91474c0a788c64fe
#
_cell.length_a   1.000
_cell.length_b   1.000
_cell.length_c   1.000
_cell.angle_alpha   90.00
_cell.angle_beta   90.00
_cell.angle_gamma   90.00
#
_symmetry.space_group_name_H-M   'P 1'
#
loop_
_entity.id
_entity.type
_entity.pdbx_description
1 polymer ?
#
loop_
_entity_poly.entity_id
_entity_poly.type
_entity_poly.pdbx_seq_one_letter_code
_entity_poly.pdbx_strand_id
1 'polypeptide(L)'
;MTGWEATERVLESGGFESRQRLFVAEPVVEASQSGARVLGFTYWQAVDRFTRGVVRASWHGGGGKLRLLGGATLITFGPPELAFDNGLVSCRHEIRGGLLTLRAGGSVTLAQRPDGKEQELSVTVEEYLPRLAARAGAPRWTGALYAKAQSPFHAAVSRRYFELLVRSRAA
;
A
#
# COMPACT_ATOMS: atom_id res chain seq x y z
N MET A 1 -21.02 -2.57 1.23
CA MET A 1 -19.78 -2.29 0.49
C MET A 1 -20.20 -1.89 -0.91
N THR A 2 -20.24 -0.62 -1.16
CA THR A 2 -20.69 -0.03 -2.43
C THR A 2 -19.43 0.47 -3.16
N GLY A 3 -19.04 -0.16 -4.24
CA GLY A 3 -18.03 0.37 -5.16
C GLY A 3 -16.56 0.08 -4.80
N TRP A 4 -16.00 -0.96 -5.38
CA TRP A 4 -14.56 -1.18 -5.49
C TRP A 4 -14.06 -0.64 -6.83
N GLU A 5 -12.99 0.16 -6.79
CA GLU A 5 -12.31 0.64 -7.99
C GLU A 5 -10.80 0.39 -7.88
N ALA A 6 -10.20 0.04 -9.00
CA ALA A 6 -8.75 -0.13 -9.10
C ALA A 6 -8.25 0.49 -10.40
N THR A 7 -7.21 1.29 -10.29
CA THR A 7 -6.48 1.88 -11.42
C THR A 7 -5.00 1.60 -11.27
N GLU A 8 -4.35 1.26 -12.37
CA GLU A 8 -2.92 0.99 -12.41
C GLU A 8 -2.32 1.55 -13.68
N ARG A 9 -1.12 2.10 -13.58
CA ARG A 9 -0.37 2.57 -14.75
C ARG A 9 1.13 2.37 -14.57
N VAL A 10 1.79 2.12 -15.68
CA VAL A 10 3.24 2.15 -15.78
C VAL A 10 3.61 3.49 -16.41
N LEU A 11 4.48 4.25 -15.75
CA LEU A 11 4.97 5.53 -16.22
C LEU A 11 6.02 5.34 -17.33
N GLU A 12 6.22 6.35 -18.16
CA GLU A 12 7.31 6.33 -19.17
C GLU A 12 8.70 6.16 -18.55
N SER A 13 8.87 6.64 -17.31
CA SER A 13 10.07 6.44 -16.50
C SER A 13 10.30 4.99 -16.04
N GLY A 14 9.38 4.07 -16.31
CA GLY A 14 9.35 2.71 -15.78
C GLY A 14 8.78 2.61 -14.36
N GLY A 15 8.34 3.73 -13.80
CA GLY A 15 7.67 3.77 -12.50
C GLY A 15 6.30 3.09 -12.57
N PHE A 16 5.87 2.54 -11.45
CA PHE A 16 4.56 1.93 -11.26
C PHE A 16 3.73 2.78 -10.31
N GLU A 17 2.48 3.02 -10.71
CA GLU A 17 1.47 3.63 -9.87
C GLU A 17 0.24 2.75 -9.82
N SER A 18 -0.34 2.64 -8.64
CA SER A 18 -1.63 1.97 -8.46
C SER A 18 -2.46 2.67 -7.41
N ARG A 19 -3.77 2.70 -7.63
CA ARG A 19 -4.73 3.22 -6.67
C ARG A 19 -5.92 2.27 -6.59
N GLN A 20 -6.18 1.77 -5.40
CA GLN A 20 -7.38 1.00 -5.09
C GLN A 20 -8.24 1.80 -4.12
N ARG A 21 -9.56 1.83 -4.37
CA ARG A 21 -10.54 2.57 -3.60
C ARG A 21 -11.72 1.70 -3.21
N LEU A 22 -12.25 1.95 -2.03
CA LEU A 22 -13.50 1.40 -1.54
C LEU A 22 -14.33 2.52 -0.93
N PHE A 23 -15.59 2.62 -1.31
CA PHE A 23 -16.52 3.58 -0.72
C PHE A 23 -17.37 2.92 0.37
N VAL A 24 -17.47 3.59 1.51
CA VAL A 24 -18.25 3.15 2.68
C VAL A 24 -19.11 4.29 3.19
N ALA A 25 -20.27 3.98 3.77
CA ALA A 25 -21.22 5.01 4.22
C ALA A 25 -20.69 5.88 5.36
N GLU A 26 -19.81 5.33 6.20
CA GLU A 26 -19.34 6.02 7.41
C GLU A 26 -17.83 5.81 7.62
N PRO A 27 -17.16 6.72 8.37
CA PRO A 27 -15.75 6.58 8.68
C PRO A 27 -15.43 5.25 9.37
N VAL A 28 -14.34 4.60 8.97
CA VAL A 28 -13.85 3.35 9.59
C VAL A 28 -12.78 3.62 10.64
N VAL A 29 -12.13 4.79 10.59
CA VAL A 29 -11.19 5.27 11.59
C VAL A 29 -11.52 6.71 11.98
N GLU A 30 -11.17 7.10 13.21
CA GLU A 30 -11.30 8.47 13.66
C GLU A 30 -10.32 9.41 12.96
N ALA A 31 -10.68 10.67 12.79
CA ALA A 31 -9.82 11.74 12.30
C ALA A 31 -8.79 12.14 13.37
N SER A 32 -7.83 11.26 13.64
CA SER A 32 -6.84 11.38 14.70
C SER A 32 -5.51 10.72 14.31
N GLN A 33 -4.45 11.02 15.07
CA GLN A 33 -3.18 10.34 14.94
C GLN A 33 -3.31 8.82 15.15
N SER A 34 -4.17 8.40 16.06
CA SER A 34 -4.46 6.99 16.32
C SER A 34 -5.12 6.36 15.10
N GLY A 35 -6.11 7.01 14.49
CA GLY A 35 -6.76 6.53 13.27
C GLY A 35 -5.78 6.35 12.11
N ALA A 36 -4.86 7.32 11.91
CA ALA A 36 -3.83 7.20 10.89
C ALA A 36 -2.88 6.01 11.13
N ARG A 37 -2.52 5.74 12.40
CA ARG A 37 -1.73 4.55 12.75
C ARG A 37 -2.49 3.25 12.51
N VAL A 38 -3.79 3.23 12.79
CA VAL A 38 -4.65 2.06 12.53
C VAL A 38 -4.67 1.73 11.03
N LEU A 39 -4.77 2.75 10.15
CA LEU A 39 -4.67 2.52 8.70
C LEU A 39 -3.37 1.80 8.34
N GLY A 40 -2.22 2.33 8.79
CA GLY A 40 -0.91 1.73 8.52
C GLY A 40 -0.78 0.32 9.06
N PHE A 41 -1.09 0.13 10.35
CA PHE A 41 -0.97 -1.17 11.01
C PHE A 41 -1.83 -2.25 10.36
N THR A 42 -3.09 -1.93 10.05
CA THR A 42 -4.03 -2.86 9.43
C THR A 42 -3.57 -3.29 8.03
N TYR A 43 -2.96 -2.38 7.27
CA TYR A 43 -2.41 -2.72 5.95
C TYR A 43 -1.30 -3.77 6.05
N TRP A 44 -0.35 -3.56 6.96
CA TRP A 44 0.74 -4.51 7.15
C TRP A 44 0.27 -5.85 7.71
N GLN A 45 -0.76 -5.85 8.56
CA GLN A 45 -1.44 -7.09 8.96
C GLN A 45 -2.09 -7.80 7.76
N ALA A 46 -2.69 -7.05 6.83
CA ALA A 46 -3.29 -7.63 5.64
C ALA A 46 -2.22 -8.31 4.77
N VAL A 47 -1.05 -7.68 4.58
CA VAL A 47 0.10 -8.28 3.87
C VAL A 47 0.54 -9.58 4.54
N ASP A 48 0.76 -9.57 5.85
CA ASP A 48 1.20 -10.75 6.62
C ASP A 48 0.19 -11.90 6.51
N ARG A 49 -1.10 -11.61 6.72
CA ARG A 49 -2.17 -12.62 6.65
C ARG A 49 -2.37 -13.15 5.23
N PHE A 50 -2.33 -12.28 4.22
CA PHE A 50 -2.49 -12.70 2.83
C PHE A 50 -1.34 -13.61 2.38
N THR A 51 -0.11 -13.30 2.78
CA THR A 51 1.08 -14.10 2.46
C THR A 51 1.29 -15.26 3.42
N ARG A 52 0.41 -15.48 4.40
CA ARG A 52 0.53 -16.51 5.45
C ARG A 52 1.88 -16.42 6.18
N GLY A 53 2.38 -15.20 6.43
CA GLY A 53 3.63 -14.95 7.12
C GLY A 53 4.89 -15.15 6.26
N VAL A 54 4.76 -15.44 4.96
CA VAL A 54 5.90 -15.53 4.03
C VAL A 54 6.55 -14.16 3.84
N VAL A 55 5.73 -13.11 3.74
CA VAL A 55 6.19 -11.70 3.76
C VAL A 55 5.73 -11.07 5.06
N ARG A 56 6.67 -10.56 5.85
CA ARG A 56 6.42 -9.93 7.15
C ARG A 56 6.90 -8.50 7.17
N ALA A 57 6.07 -7.62 7.73
CA ALA A 57 6.46 -6.27 8.07
C ALA A 57 7.05 -6.20 9.47
N SER A 58 8.15 -5.47 9.63
CA SER A 58 8.76 -5.19 10.93
C SER A 58 9.13 -3.71 11.02
N TRP A 59 8.94 -3.09 12.19
CA TRP A 59 9.14 -1.68 12.44
C TRP A 59 10.14 -1.50 13.59
N HIS A 60 11.27 -0.85 13.33
CA HIS A 60 12.32 -0.59 14.32
C HIS A 60 12.98 0.76 14.03
N GLY A 61 13.27 1.54 15.08
CA GLY A 61 14.02 2.81 14.94
C GLY A 61 13.37 3.84 14.01
N GLY A 62 12.05 3.89 13.93
CA GLY A 62 11.31 4.83 13.11
C GLY A 62 11.16 4.45 11.63
N GLY A 63 11.68 3.30 11.19
CA GLY A 63 11.50 2.80 9.81
C GLY A 63 10.91 1.41 9.75
N GLY A 64 10.44 1.01 8.55
CA GLY A 64 9.83 -0.29 8.29
C GLY A 64 10.61 -1.14 7.30
N LYS A 65 10.47 -2.46 7.42
CA LYS A 65 11.03 -3.42 6.46
C LYS A 65 10.03 -4.51 6.14
N LEU A 66 9.83 -4.78 4.85
CA LEU A 66 9.21 -6.03 4.40
C LEU A 66 10.30 -7.07 4.20
N ARG A 67 10.15 -8.22 4.83
CA ARG A 67 11.10 -9.33 4.75
C ARG A 67 10.44 -10.59 4.23
N LEU A 68 11.18 -11.33 3.41
CA LEU A 68 10.80 -12.66 2.94
C LEU A 68 11.31 -13.69 3.94
N LEU A 69 10.41 -14.50 4.52
CA LEU A 69 10.72 -15.57 5.47
C LEU A 69 11.66 -15.13 6.62
N GLY A 70 11.57 -13.86 7.04
CA GLY A 70 12.43 -13.29 8.09
C GLY A 70 13.88 -12.97 7.68
N GLY A 71 14.30 -13.34 6.46
CA GLY A 71 15.67 -13.16 5.95
C GLY A 71 15.79 -11.93 5.05
N ALA A 72 15.62 -12.12 3.74
CA ALA A 72 15.87 -11.09 2.73
C ALA A 72 14.94 -9.88 2.88
N THR A 73 15.50 -8.67 2.91
CA THR A 73 14.74 -7.42 2.92
C THR A 73 14.25 -7.07 1.51
N LEU A 74 12.95 -7.21 1.28
CA LEU A 74 12.29 -6.93 0.01
C LEU A 74 12.15 -5.43 -0.24
N ILE A 75 11.62 -4.70 0.76
CA ILE A 75 11.44 -3.24 0.70
C ILE A 75 11.77 -2.65 2.07
N THR A 76 12.41 -1.49 2.07
CA THR A 76 12.66 -0.65 3.26
C THR A 76 11.85 0.63 3.15
N PHE A 77 11.18 1.01 4.23
CA PHE A 77 10.38 2.22 4.34
C PHE A 77 10.98 3.20 5.33
N GLY A 78 10.75 4.49 5.12
CA GLY A 78 10.94 5.54 6.10
C GLY A 78 9.94 5.47 7.27
N PRO A 79 10.06 6.39 8.24
CA PRO A 79 9.06 6.53 9.28
C PRO A 79 7.70 6.87 8.67
N PRO A 80 6.58 6.44 9.30
CA PRO A 80 5.26 6.79 8.83
C PRO A 80 5.00 8.29 8.95
N GLU A 81 4.57 8.92 7.87
CA GLU A 81 4.04 10.27 7.86
C GLU A 81 2.53 10.20 8.08
N LEU A 82 2.07 10.78 9.19
CA LEU A 82 0.67 10.75 9.60
C LEU A 82 0.04 12.11 9.36
N ALA A 83 -1.11 12.15 8.68
CA ALA A 83 -1.90 13.36 8.53
C ALA A 83 -3.36 13.09 8.90
N PHE A 84 -3.98 14.08 9.56
CA PHE A 84 -5.39 14.05 9.94
C PHE A 84 -5.90 15.49 10.06
N ASP A 85 -6.73 15.86 9.11
CA ASP A 85 -7.34 17.20 9.05
C ASP A 85 -8.62 17.16 8.22
N ASN A 86 -9.66 17.91 8.63
CA ASN A 86 -10.92 18.06 7.90
C ASN A 86 -11.55 16.73 7.43
N GLY A 87 -11.46 15.68 8.27
CA GLY A 87 -11.96 14.35 7.96
C GLY A 87 -11.02 13.48 7.11
N LEU A 88 -9.95 14.05 6.55
CA LEU A 88 -8.86 13.28 5.96
C LEU A 88 -8.06 12.60 7.07
N VAL A 89 -7.80 11.31 6.90
CA VAL A 89 -6.85 10.54 7.73
C VAL A 89 -5.93 9.78 6.81
N SER A 90 -4.62 9.92 6.97
CA SER A 90 -3.67 9.19 6.14
C SER A 90 -2.43 8.74 6.87
N CYS A 91 -1.87 7.64 6.37
CA CYS A 91 -0.57 7.09 6.76
C CYS A 91 0.24 6.84 5.49
N ARG A 92 1.31 7.59 5.29
CA ARG A 92 2.20 7.49 4.13
C ARG A 92 3.53 6.89 4.55
N HIS A 93 4.03 5.95 3.75
CA HIS A 93 5.33 5.33 3.91
C HIS A 93 6.18 5.57 2.67
N GLU A 94 7.26 6.34 2.82
CA GLU A 94 8.26 6.53 1.77
C GLU A 94 9.04 5.24 1.53
N ILE A 95 9.26 4.86 0.26
CA ILE A 95 10.07 3.69 -0.12
C ILE A 95 11.53 4.11 -0.20
N ARG A 96 12.38 3.55 0.66
CA ARG A 96 13.81 3.89 0.78
C ARG A 96 14.75 2.91 0.10
N GLY A 97 14.25 1.76 -0.37
CA GLY A 97 15.06 0.77 -1.08
C GLY A 97 14.63 -0.66 -0.80
N GLY A 98 15.49 -1.60 -1.11
CA GLY A 98 15.28 -3.03 -0.91
C GLY A 98 15.52 -3.85 -2.18
N LEU A 99 15.40 -5.18 -2.08
CA LEU A 99 15.66 -6.07 -3.22
C LEU A 99 14.70 -5.88 -4.39
N LEU A 100 13.46 -5.47 -4.13
CA LEU A 100 12.44 -5.26 -5.14
C LEU A 100 12.45 -3.86 -5.73
N THR A 101 13.18 -2.91 -5.16
CA THR A 101 13.31 -1.53 -5.63
C THR A 101 14.58 -1.33 -6.45
N LEU A 102 14.47 -0.64 -7.57
CA LEU A 102 15.64 -0.25 -8.37
C LEU A 102 16.44 0.87 -7.67
N ARG A 103 15.74 1.86 -7.14
CA ARG A 103 16.27 2.98 -6.37
C ARG A 103 15.28 3.43 -5.31
N ALA A 104 15.75 4.20 -4.33
CA ALA A 104 14.88 4.89 -3.39
C ALA A 104 13.93 5.84 -4.14
N GLY A 105 12.74 6.00 -3.63
CA GLY A 105 11.69 6.86 -4.18
C GLY A 105 10.35 6.15 -4.29
N GLY A 106 9.30 6.95 -4.39
CA GLY A 106 7.93 6.48 -4.34
C GLY A 106 7.40 6.30 -2.93
N SER A 107 6.13 6.02 -2.82
CA SER A 107 5.46 5.86 -1.54
C SER A 107 4.27 4.92 -1.60
N VAL A 108 3.88 4.43 -0.43
CA VAL A 108 2.59 3.77 -0.19
C VAL A 108 1.79 4.66 0.75
N THR A 109 0.62 5.12 0.30
CA THR A 109 -0.30 5.97 1.06
C THR A 109 -1.60 5.24 1.32
N LEU A 110 -1.99 5.17 2.57
CA LEU A 110 -3.23 4.61 3.07
C LEU A 110 -4.08 5.76 3.57
N ALA A 111 -5.29 5.92 3.06
CA ALA A 111 -6.09 7.07 3.43
C ALA A 111 -7.58 6.74 3.58
N GLN A 112 -8.24 7.54 4.41
CA GLN A 112 -9.68 7.71 4.50
C GLN A 112 -9.97 9.19 4.30
N ARG A 113 -10.92 9.53 3.44
CA ARG A 113 -11.36 10.90 3.22
C ARG A 113 -12.85 10.99 2.94
N PRO A 114 -13.52 12.07 3.31
CA PRO A 114 -14.90 12.33 2.90
C PRO A 114 -15.01 12.43 1.37
N ASP A 115 -16.04 11.81 0.81
CA ASP A 115 -16.41 11.93 -0.60
C ASP A 115 -17.95 12.06 -0.72
N GLY A 116 -18.43 13.29 -0.73
CA GLY A 116 -19.86 13.58 -0.69
C GLY A 116 -20.53 13.08 0.59
N LYS A 117 -21.41 12.06 0.47
CA LYS A 117 -22.10 11.42 1.60
C LYS A 117 -21.41 10.13 2.06
N GLU A 118 -20.35 9.73 1.40
CA GLU A 118 -19.60 8.52 1.69
C GLU A 118 -18.18 8.84 2.17
N GLN A 119 -17.44 7.80 2.51
CA GLN A 119 -16.02 7.87 2.81
C GLN A 119 -15.26 7.05 1.77
N GLU A 120 -14.26 7.63 1.15
CA GLU A 120 -13.30 6.91 0.31
C GLU A 120 -12.19 6.34 1.20
N LEU A 121 -12.02 5.04 1.18
CA LEU A 121 -10.83 4.35 1.66
C LEU A 121 -9.92 4.09 0.48
N SER A 122 -8.64 4.42 0.58
CA SER A 122 -7.70 4.21 -0.52
C SER A 122 -6.37 3.61 -0.09
N VAL A 123 -5.81 2.83 -1.02
CA VAL A 123 -4.41 2.39 -1.03
C VAL A 123 -3.80 2.90 -2.31
N THR A 124 -2.80 3.77 -2.18
CA THR A 124 -2.12 4.38 -3.33
C THR A 124 -0.63 4.04 -3.28
N VAL A 125 -0.09 3.54 -4.38
CA VAL A 125 1.35 3.39 -4.61
C VAL A 125 1.74 4.38 -5.69
N GLU A 126 2.70 5.24 -5.40
CA GLU A 126 3.16 6.29 -6.31
C GLU A 126 4.65 6.18 -6.58
N GLU A 127 5.04 6.45 -7.83
CA GLU A 127 6.45 6.54 -8.26
C GLU A 127 7.35 5.35 -7.85
N TYR A 128 6.75 4.19 -7.59
CA TYR A 128 7.52 2.99 -7.26
C TYR A 128 8.28 2.49 -8.49
N LEU A 129 9.60 2.33 -8.35
CA LEU A 129 10.48 1.81 -9.40
C LEU A 129 10.86 0.35 -9.11
N PRO A 130 10.14 -0.62 -9.68
CA PRO A 130 10.43 -2.02 -9.47
C PRO A 130 11.72 -2.43 -10.18
N ARG A 131 12.62 -3.12 -9.46
CA ARG A 131 13.90 -3.60 -9.99
C ARG A 131 13.76 -4.55 -11.17
N LEU A 132 12.68 -5.34 -11.20
CA LEU A 132 12.42 -6.29 -12.27
C LEU A 132 11.97 -5.62 -13.58
N ALA A 133 11.35 -4.43 -13.49
CA ALA A 133 10.91 -3.69 -14.68
C ALA A 133 12.03 -2.87 -15.34
N ALA A 134 13.11 -2.61 -14.62
CA ALA A 134 14.15 -1.65 -15.02
C ALA A 134 15.49 -2.30 -15.41
N ARG A 135 15.56 -3.59 -15.71
CA ARG A 135 16.76 -4.19 -16.29
C ARG A 135 17.01 -3.59 -17.68
N ALA A 136 18.09 -2.80 -17.81
CA ALA A 136 18.56 -2.34 -19.10
C ALA A 136 18.74 -3.55 -20.04
N GLY A 137 18.08 -3.54 -21.19
CA GLY A 137 18.04 -4.68 -22.12
C GLY A 137 16.99 -5.74 -21.84
N ALA A 138 16.18 -5.61 -20.79
CA ALA A 138 15.06 -6.52 -20.59
C ALA A 138 14.01 -6.31 -21.70
N PRO A 139 13.48 -7.40 -22.29
CA PRO A 139 12.42 -7.28 -23.29
C PRO A 139 11.20 -6.52 -22.71
N ARG A 140 10.51 -5.74 -23.55
CA ARG A 140 9.31 -4.97 -23.13
C ARG A 140 8.24 -5.81 -22.43
N TRP A 141 8.19 -7.12 -22.68
CA TRP A 141 7.26 -8.03 -22.02
C TRP A 141 7.57 -8.30 -20.53
N THR A 142 8.79 -8.05 -20.04
CA THR A 142 9.13 -8.24 -18.61
C THR A 142 8.44 -7.23 -17.73
N GLY A 143 8.27 -5.98 -18.19
CA GLY A 143 7.43 -4.98 -17.51
C GLY A 143 5.96 -5.39 -17.49
N ALA A 144 5.45 -5.93 -18.60
CA ALA A 144 4.08 -6.43 -18.70
C ALA A 144 3.85 -7.68 -17.83
N LEU A 145 4.84 -8.58 -17.73
CA LEU A 145 4.77 -9.76 -16.88
C LEU A 145 4.81 -9.37 -15.40
N TYR A 146 5.64 -8.38 -15.04
CA TYR A 146 5.71 -7.85 -13.69
C TYR A 146 4.39 -7.16 -13.31
N ALA A 147 3.83 -6.33 -14.18
CA ALA A 147 2.51 -5.71 -13.97
C ALA A 147 1.41 -6.78 -13.81
N LYS A 148 1.42 -7.83 -14.63
CA LYS A 148 0.46 -8.96 -14.53
C LYS A 148 0.58 -9.78 -13.24
N ALA A 149 1.77 -9.88 -12.66
CA ALA A 149 1.97 -10.61 -11.40
C ALA A 149 1.72 -9.73 -10.17
N GLN A 150 2.06 -8.44 -10.26
CA GLN A 150 1.96 -7.51 -9.15
C GLN A 150 0.54 -6.96 -8.98
N SER A 151 -0.19 -6.69 -10.07
CA SER A 151 -1.55 -6.19 -10.06
C SER A 151 -2.52 -7.09 -9.26
N PRO A 152 -2.61 -8.42 -9.50
CA PRO A 152 -3.45 -9.29 -8.70
C PRO A 152 -3.07 -9.33 -7.22
N PHE A 153 -1.77 -9.25 -6.91
CA PHE A 153 -1.27 -9.23 -5.54
C PHE A 153 -1.72 -7.97 -4.80
N HIS A 154 -1.48 -6.79 -5.39
CA HIS A 154 -1.92 -5.51 -4.79
C HIS A 154 -3.43 -5.45 -4.60
N ALA A 155 -4.20 -5.86 -5.61
CA ALA A 155 -5.65 -5.89 -5.52
C ALA A 155 -6.13 -6.84 -4.41
N ALA A 156 -5.55 -8.03 -4.30
CA ALA A 156 -5.92 -9.00 -3.27
C ALA A 156 -5.55 -8.55 -1.86
N VAL A 157 -4.36 -7.98 -1.67
CA VAL A 157 -3.94 -7.39 -0.37
C VAL A 157 -4.85 -6.23 0.00
N SER A 158 -5.15 -5.32 -0.94
CA SER A 158 -6.01 -4.16 -0.68
C SER A 158 -7.44 -4.57 -0.34
N ARG A 159 -8.00 -5.59 -1.00
CA ARG A 159 -9.31 -6.16 -0.61
C ARG A 159 -9.28 -6.68 0.82
N ARG A 160 -8.25 -7.44 1.16
CA ARG A 160 -8.10 -7.98 2.52
C ARG A 160 -7.94 -6.87 3.56
N TYR A 161 -7.21 -5.83 3.23
CA TYR A 161 -7.04 -4.65 4.06
C TYR A 161 -8.39 -3.95 4.34
N PHE A 162 -9.15 -3.64 3.30
CA PHE A 162 -10.46 -3.01 3.46
C PHE A 162 -11.45 -3.88 4.25
N GLU A 163 -11.46 -5.20 4.01
CA GLU A 163 -12.26 -6.11 4.82
C GLU A 163 -11.91 -6.04 6.31
N LEU A 164 -10.61 -5.98 6.64
CA LEU A 164 -10.15 -5.89 8.02
C LEU A 164 -10.57 -4.56 8.66
N LEU A 165 -10.42 -3.44 7.95
CA LEU A 165 -10.85 -2.12 8.44
C LEU A 165 -12.35 -2.06 8.72
N VAL A 166 -13.17 -2.51 7.77
CA VAL A 166 -14.63 -2.49 7.93
C VAL A 166 -15.09 -3.41 9.07
N ARG A 167 -14.44 -4.57 9.24
CA ARG A 167 -14.77 -5.49 10.34
C ARG A 167 -14.33 -4.97 11.71
N SER A 168 -13.19 -4.30 11.81
CA SER A 168 -12.69 -3.77 13.09
C SER A 168 -13.58 -2.66 13.67
N ARG A 169 -14.37 -2.00 12.82
CA ARG A 169 -15.38 -1.03 13.26
C ARG A 169 -16.63 -1.70 13.86
N ALA A 170 -16.98 -2.89 13.38
CA ALA A 170 -18.20 -3.59 13.79
C ALA A 170 -18.03 -4.39 15.10
N ALA A 171 -16.82 -4.43 15.64
CA ALA A 171 -16.47 -5.11 16.90
C ALA A 171 -16.32 -4.11 18.05
#